data_cab18a10e6874afe856524ddb4df349f
#
_entry.id   cab18a10e6874afe856524ddb4df349f
#
_cell.length_a   1.000
_cell.length_b   1.000
_cell.length_c   1.000
_cell.angle_alpha   90.00
_cell.angle_beta   90.00
_cell.angle_gamma   90.00
#
_symmetry.space_group_name_H-M   'P 1'
#
loop_
_entity.id
_entity.type
_entity.pdbx_description
1 polymer ?
#
loop_
_entity_poly.entity_id
_entity_poly.type
_entity_poly.pdbx_seq_one_letter_code
_entity_poly.pdbx_strand_id
1 'polypeptide(L)'
;MFKSLLICFGLLLPNWGGAQDCVVLLHGLARSEASFALMARSLRGQGYHVVNPEFSTRGKPIEALVSETLPKAVARCGARRLHFVTHSLGGIMVRAYLAWAKPENLGHVVMLGPPNRGSEVVDAMQTLAAFDWVNGPAGRQLGTDPSSFPNRLPKVNFSLGVIAGTVSFNPLYSKFIDGPDDGKVSVESTRVDGMRDHLILPVSHSFMMNNPLVIAQVSHYLKTGAFDAKLSLREVSLDAILKLLRLGPGGSHRP
;
A
#
# COMPACT_ATOMS: atom_id res chain seq x y z
N MET A 1 -52.36 -45.11 -21.95
CA MET A 1 -52.08 -43.71 -21.66
C MET A 1 -51.00 -43.65 -20.56
N PHE A 2 -49.74 -43.55 -20.94
CA PHE A 2 -48.62 -43.42 -20.00
C PHE A 2 -48.27 -41.93 -19.86
N LYS A 3 -48.44 -41.36 -18.67
CA LYS A 3 -48.01 -40.01 -18.36
C LYS A 3 -46.55 -40.06 -17.89
N SER A 4 -45.63 -39.57 -18.71
CA SER A 4 -44.22 -39.38 -18.33
C SER A 4 -44.08 -38.18 -17.40
N LEU A 5 -43.62 -38.43 -16.20
CA LEU A 5 -43.29 -37.41 -15.19
C LEU A 5 -41.86 -36.93 -15.41
N LEU A 6 -41.66 -35.73 -15.99
CA LEU A 6 -40.34 -35.12 -16.09
C LEU A 6 -39.98 -34.57 -14.71
N ILE A 7 -39.02 -35.19 -14.03
CA ILE A 7 -38.40 -34.66 -12.82
C ILE A 7 -37.25 -33.75 -13.28
N CYS A 8 -37.47 -32.42 -13.20
CA CYS A 8 -36.40 -31.43 -13.33
C CYS A 8 -35.52 -31.49 -12.11
N PHE A 9 -34.35 -32.12 -12.27
CA PHE A 9 -33.25 -32.04 -11.30
C PHE A 9 -32.60 -30.66 -11.44
N GLY A 10 -33.01 -29.70 -10.63
CA GLY A 10 -32.32 -28.41 -10.48
C GLY A 10 -30.93 -28.64 -9.90
N LEU A 11 -29.90 -28.56 -10.74
CA LEU A 11 -28.51 -28.49 -10.30
C LEU A 11 -28.32 -27.20 -9.50
N LEU A 12 -28.42 -27.31 -8.18
CA LEU A 12 -27.91 -26.29 -7.26
C LEU A 12 -26.38 -26.25 -7.43
N LEU A 13 -25.91 -25.40 -8.34
CA LEU A 13 -24.49 -25.06 -8.40
C LEU A 13 -24.12 -24.45 -7.04
N PRO A 14 -23.13 -25.00 -6.33
CA PRO A 14 -22.67 -24.38 -5.11
C PRO A 14 -22.17 -22.98 -5.47
N ASN A 15 -22.78 -21.96 -4.86
CA ASN A 15 -22.31 -20.60 -4.94
C ASN A 15 -20.94 -20.57 -4.21
N TRP A 16 -19.86 -20.79 -4.93
CA TRP A 16 -18.51 -20.61 -4.44
C TRP A 16 -18.30 -19.11 -4.25
N GLY A 17 -18.87 -18.57 -3.20
CA GLY A 17 -18.46 -17.29 -2.65
C GLY A 17 -17.03 -17.46 -2.19
N GLY A 18 -16.08 -17.33 -3.11
CA GLY A 18 -14.65 -17.34 -2.80
C GLY A 18 -14.40 -16.36 -1.65
N ALA A 19 -13.72 -16.80 -0.61
CA ALA A 19 -13.37 -15.92 0.49
C ALA A 19 -12.73 -14.67 -0.08
N GLN A 20 -13.31 -13.50 0.26
CA GLN A 20 -12.80 -12.21 -0.21
C GLN A 20 -11.34 -12.06 0.17
N ASP A 21 -10.47 -11.71 -0.79
CA ASP A 21 -9.08 -11.42 -0.50
C ASP A 21 -8.97 -10.29 0.53
N CYS A 22 -7.96 -10.33 1.39
CA CYS A 22 -7.73 -9.34 2.42
C CYS A 22 -6.60 -8.38 1.99
N VAL A 23 -6.81 -7.09 2.21
CA VAL A 23 -5.79 -6.06 1.97
C VAL A 23 -5.51 -5.32 3.28
N VAL A 24 -4.25 -5.37 3.72
CA VAL A 24 -3.76 -4.56 4.84
C VAL A 24 -3.16 -3.27 4.29
N LEU A 25 -3.67 -2.12 4.76
CA LEU A 25 -3.18 -0.79 4.41
C LEU A 25 -2.28 -0.26 5.51
N LEU A 26 -1.06 0.21 5.18
CA LEU A 26 -0.12 0.77 6.17
C LEU A 26 0.35 2.14 5.75
N HIS A 27 0.00 3.14 6.56
CA HIS A 27 0.40 4.53 6.34
C HIS A 27 1.88 4.81 6.67
N GLY A 28 2.37 5.98 6.27
CA GLY A 28 3.73 6.44 6.50
C GLY A 28 3.92 7.22 7.79
N LEU A 29 5.13 7.80 7.95
CA LEU A 29 5.50 8.68 9.06
C LEU A 29 4.55 9.85 9.21
N ALA A 30 4.27 10.21 10.47
CA ALA A 30 3.43 11.35 10.85
C ALA A 30 2.07 11.39 10.12
N ARG A 31 1.53 10.22 9.81
CA ARG A 31 0.22 10.00 9.19
C ARG A 31 -0.67 9.18 10.12
N SER A 32 -1.94 9.04 9.74
CA SER A 32 -2.90 8.12 10.34
C SER A 32 -3.55 7.26 9.27
N GLU A 33 -4.36 6.30 9.69
CA GLU A 33 -5.19 5.45 8.84
C GLU A 33 -6.11 6.26 7.93
N ALA A 34 -6.50 7.48 8.34
CA ALA A 34 -7.33 8.38 7.54
C ALA A 34 -6.69 8.75 6.19
N SER A 35 -5.35 8.72 6.09
CA SER A 35 -4.65 8.97 4.83
C SER A 35 -5.00 7.96 3.73
N PHE A 36 -5.44 6.76 4.10
CA PHE A 36 -5.88 5.71 3.18
C PHE A 36 -7.41 5.62 3.01
N ALA A 37 -8.18 6.56 3.54
CA ALA A 37 -9.65 6.47 3.55
C ALA A 37 -10.25 6.26 2.14
N LEU A 38 -9.76 6.99 1.13
CA LEU A 38 -10.25 6.87 -0.25
C LEU A 38 -9.86 5.53 -0.88
N MET A 39 -8.60 5.10 -0.71
CA MET A 39 -8.11 3.79 -1.16
C MET A 39 -8.90 2.65 -0.49
N ALA A 40 -9.06 2.71 0.84
CA ALA A 40 -9.80 1.71 1.59
C ALA A 40 -11.25 1.58 1.11
N ARG A 41 -11.91 2.72 0.86
CA ARG A 41 -13.27 2.75 0.32
C ARG A 41 -13.34 2.11 -1.07
N SER A 42 -12.38 2.45 -1.95
CA SER A 42 -12.30 1.88 -3.29
C SER A 42 -12.15 0.35 -3.26
N LEU A 43 -11.22 -0.15 -2.44
CA LEU A 43 -10.95 -1.58 -2.34
C LEU A 43 -12.12 -2.34 -1.71
N ARG A 44 -12.79 -1.79 -0.68
CA ARG A 44 -14.03 -2.37 -0.13
C ARG A 44 -15.14 -2.45 -1.17
N GLY A 45 -15.31 -1.38 -1.98
CA GLY A 45 -16.27 -1.37 -3.09
C GLY A 45 -15.99 -2.41 -4.17
N GLN A 46 -14.75 -2.91 -4.24
CA GLN A 46 -14.32 -3.99 -5.15
C GLN A 46 -14.39 -5.38 -4.51
N GLY A 47 -14.88 -5.49 -3.28
CA GLY A 47 -15.10 -6.76 -2.59
C GLY A 47 -13.91 -7.23 -1.73
N TYR A 48 -12.87 -6.40 -1.51
CA TYR A 48 -11.79 -6.78 -0.59
C TYR A 48 -12.21 -6.62 0.87
N HIS A 49 -11.78 -7.54 1.73
CA HIS A 49 -11.73 -7.31 3.17
C HIS A 49 -10.56 -6.38 3.49
N VAL A 50 -10.84 -5.14 3.90
CA VAL A 50 -9.79 -4.13 4.10
C VAL A 50 -9.53 -3.91 5.58
N VAL A 51 -8.29 -4.20 5.99
CA VAL A 51 -7.74 -3.91 7.31
C VAL A 51 -6.88 -2.65 7.20
N ASN A 52 -7.31 -1.57 7.84
CA ASN A 52 -6.60 -0.29 7.88
C ASN A 52 -6.33 0.02 9.37
N PRO A 53 -5.21 -0.47 9.94
CA PRO A 53 -4.94 -0.32 11.36
C PRO A 53 -4.55 1.12 11.70
N GLU A 54 -5.04 1.61 12.81
CA GLU A 54 -4.51 2.79 13.48
C GLU A 54 -3.24 2.40 14.24
N PHE A 55 -2.15 3.15 14.06
CA PHE A 55 -0.92 3.04 14.83
C PHE A 55 -0.15 4.37 14.82
N SER A 56 0.53 4.66 15.92
CA SER A 56 1.35 5.87 16.01
C SER A 56 2.78 5.55 15.57
N THR A 57 3.30 6.33 14.63
CA THR A 57 4.70 6.24 14.20
C THR A 57 5.66 7.04 15.09
N ARG A 58 5.13 7.77 16.09
CA ARG A 58 5.92 8.60 16.99
C ARG A 58 6.43 7.79 18.18
N GLY A 59 7.64 8.10 18.63
CA GLY A 59 8.19 7.59 19.88
C GLY A 59 8.69 6.14 19.85
N LYS A 60 8.62 5.44 18.70
CA LYS A 60 9.05 4.04 18.57
C LYS A 60 9.95 3.84 17.36
N PRO A 61 10.96 2.95 17.45
CA PRO A 61 11.74 2.52 16.30
C PRO A 61 10.91 1.58 15.40
N ILE A 62 11.38 1.36 14.16
CA ILE A 62 10.67 0.56 13.15
C ILE A 62 10.41 -0.85 13.64
N GLU A 63 11.35 -1.48 14.32
CA GLU A 63 11.23 -2.85 14.84
C GLU A 63 10.03 -3.00 15.80
N ALA A 64 9.86 -2.03 16.68
CA ALA A 64 8.73 -2.02 17.61
C ALA A 64 7.40 -1.79 16.88
N LEU A 65 7.37 -0.87 15.90
CA LEU A 65 6.18 -0.64 15.07
C LEU A 65 5.78 -1.91 14.31
N VAL A 66 6.75 -2.64 13.76
CA VAL A 66 6.52 -3.90 13.05
C VAL A 66 5.93 -4.95 13.98
N SER A 67 6.57 -5.21 15.12
CA SER A 67 6.17 -6.28 16.06
C SER A 67 4.81 -6.02 16.70
N GLU A 68 4.45 -4.76 16.94
CA GLU A 68 3.19 -4.40 17.57
C GLU A 68 2.01 -4.32 16.59
N THR A 69 2.27 -3.94 15.32
CA THR A 69 1.21 -3.62 14.35
C THR A 69 0.93 -4.76 13.38
N LEU A 70 1.97 -5.32 12.75
CA LEU A 70 1.79 -6.25 11.62
C LEU A 70 1.11 -7.57 12.02
N PRO A 71 1.52 -8.27 13.11
CA PRO A 71 0.85 -9.51 13.50
C PRO A 71 -0.64 -9.33 13.79
N LYS A 72 -1.01 -8.23 14.44
CA LYS A 72 -2.42 -7.92 14.76
C LYS A 72 -3.22 -7.60 13.50
N ALA A 73 -2.62 -6.84 12.56
CA ALA A 73 -3.28 -6.51 11.29
C ALA A 73 -3.49 -7.75 10.42
N VAL A 74 -2.48 -8.61 10.31
CA VAL A 74 -2.54 -9.87 9.55
C VAL A 74 -3.56 -10.84 10.17
N ALA A 75 -3.60 -10.98 11.49
CA ALA A 75 -4.57 -11.83 12.17
C ALA A 75 -6.03 -11.47 11.84
N ARG A 76 -6.33 -10.18 11.58
CA ARG A 76 -7.66 -9.73 11.16
C ARG A 76 -8.06 -10.19 9.76
N CYS A 77 -7.10 -10.62 8.94
CA CYS A 77 -7.36 -11.21 7.62
C CYS A 77 -7.84 -12.66 7.71
N GLY A 78 -7.49 -13.39 8.78
CA GLY A 78 -7.80 -14.82 8.93
C GLY A 78 -7.14 -15.64 7.82
N ALA A 79 -7.85 -16.64 7.28
CA ALA A 79 -7.36 -17.52 6.21
C ALA A 79 -7.45 -16.93 4.79
N ARG A 80 -7.87 -15.65 4.65
CA ARG A 80 -8.00 -15.00 3.33
C ARG A 80 -6.64 -14.83 2.68
N ARG A 81 -6.60 -14.81 1.34
CA ARG A 81 -5.40 -14.39 0.61
C ARG A 81 -5.02 -12.98 1.05
N LEU A 82 -3.76 -12.80 1.49
CA LEU A 82 -3.27 -11.60 2.14
C LEU A 82 -2.51 -10.71 1.16
N HIS A 83 -2.96 -9.49 1.01
CA HIS A 83 -2.26 -8.45 0.25
C HIS A 83 -1.86 -7.30 1.18
N PHE A 84 -0.85 -6.54 0.74
CA PHE A 84 -0.46 -5.30 1.40
C PHE A 84 -0.48 -4.14 0.39
N VAL A 85 -0.98 -2.98 0.82
CA VAL A 85 -0.78 -1.70 0.14
C VAL A 85 -0.23 -0.72 1.16
N THR A 86 0.93 -0.16 0.88
CA THR A 86 1.66 0.62 1.87
C THR A 86 2.09 1.97 1.30
N HIS A 87 2.30 2.93 2.18
CA HIS A 87 2.86 4.22 1.83
C HIS A 87 4.12 4.50 2.65
N SER A 88 5.21 4.94 1.98
CA SER A 88 6.42 5.41 2.65
C SER A 88 6.98 4.39 3.66
N LEU A 89 7.15 4.79 4.95
CA LEU A 89 7.57 3.91 6.06
C LEU A 89 6.79 2.59 6.11
N GLY A 90 5.50 2.60 5.79
CA GLY A 90 4.68 1.38 5.79
C GLY A 90 5.27 0.28 4.88
N GLY A 91 5.92 0.65 3.77
CA GLY A 91 6.63 -0.29 2.89
C GLY A 91 7.83 -0.93 3.57
N ILE A 92 8.61 -0.15 4.31
CA ILE A 92 9.77 -0.64 5.07
C ILE A 92 9.31 -1.59 6.19
N MET A 93 8.20 -1.26 6.87
CA MET A 93 7.60 -2.13 7.88
C MET A 93 7.18 -3.49 7.30
N VAL A 94 6.56 -3.51 6.12
CA VAL A 94 6.16 -4.77 5.46
C VAL A 94 7.38 -5.56 5.01
N ARG A 95 8.42 -4.92 4.44
CA ARG A 95 9.68 -5.61 4.11
C ARG A 95 10.29 -6.26 5.34
N ALA A 96 10.39 -5.53 6.45
CA ALA A 96 10.91 -6.05 7.70
C ALA A 96 10.07 -7.23 8.23
N TYR A 97 8.75 -7.10 8.20
CA TYR A 97 7.84 -8.18 8.61
C TYR A 97 8.01 -9.43 7.76
N LEU A 98 8.01 -9.31 6.43
CA LEU A 98 8.10 -10.43 5.50
C LEU A 98 9.51 -11.05 5.41
N ALA A 99 10.53 -10.39 5.96
CA ALA A 99 11.87 -10.97 6.07
C ALA A 99 11.90 -12.19 7.01
N TRP A 100 11.04 -12.23 8.02
CA TRP A 100 10.95 -13.34 8.99
C TRP A 100 9.60 -14.04 8.99
N ALA A 101 8.50 -13.35 8.75
CA ALA A 101 7.16 -13.93 8.63
C ALA A 101 6.91 -14.33 7.18
N LYS A 102 6.49 -15.57 6.94
CA LYS A 102 6.20 -16.10 5.61
C LYS A 102 4.76 -16.61 5.57
N PRO A 103 3.75 -15.71 5.48
CA PRO A 103 2.36 -16.13 5.38
C PRO A 103 2.17 -17.00 4.12
N GLU A 104 1.65 -18.23 4.28
CA GLU A 104 1.41 -19.17 3.18
C GLU A 104 0.41 -18.61 2.15
N ASN A 105 -0.53 -17.79 2.63
CA ASN A 105 -1.56 -17.14 1.82
C ASN A 105 -1.15 -15.76 1.29
N LEU A 106 0.14 -15.42 1.26
CA LEU A 106 0.60 -14.12 0.77
C LEU A 106 0.29 -13.97 -0.73
N GLY A 107 -0.42 -12.91 -1.06
CA GLY A 107 -0.74 -12.48 -2.41
C GLY A 107 0.27 -11.45 -2.94
N HIS A 108 -0.21 -10.24 -3.22
CA HIS A 108 0.58 -9.16 -3.80
C HIS A 108 0.85 -8.04 -2.79
N VAL A 109 2.00 -7.40 -2.93
CA VAL A 109 2.39 -6.21 -2.17
C VAL A 109 2.54 -5.05 -3.13
N VAL A 110 1.94 -3.90 -2.81
CA VAL A 110 2.14 -2.65 -3.54
C VAL A 110 2.67 -1.59 -2.57
N MET A 111 3.78 -0.95 -2.94
CA MET A 111 4.38 0.11 -2.16
C MET A 111 4.30 1.45 -2.90
N LEU A 112 3.83 2.47 -2.22
CA LEU A 112 3.70 3.83 -2.72
C LEU A 112 4.81 4.70 -2.11
N GLY A 113 5.75 5.17 -2.93
CA GLY A 113 6.87 6.02 -2.53
C GLY A 113 7.70 5.46 -1.36
N PRO A 114 8.05 4.16 -1.33
CA PRO A 114 8.82 3.60 -0.21
C PRO A 114 10.28 4.08 -0.26
N PRO A 115 10.89 4.52 0.86
CA PRO A 115 12.32 4.79 0.92
C PRO A 115 13.11 3.46 1.04
N ASN A 116 13.04 2.63 0.00
CA ASN A 116 13.63 1.29 0.00
C ASN A 116 15.16 1.30 0.12
N ARG A 117 15.81 2.40 -0.32
CA ARG A 117 17.25 2.68 -0.16
C ARG A 117 17.51 3.88 0.73
N GLY A 118 16.52 4.27 1.54
CA GLY A 118 16.58 5.44 2.39
C GLY A 118 16.03 6.70 1.73
N SER A 119 16.23 7.84 2.40
CA SER A 119 15.81 9.17 1.94
C SER A 119 16.89 10.19 2.25
N GLU A 120 17.34 10.88 1.24
CA GLU A 120 18.35 11.95 1.32
C GLU A 120 17.83 13.13 2.16
N VAL A 121 16.53 13.35 2.18
CA VAL A 121 15.89 14.36 3.04
C VAL A 121 16.06 14.01 4.52
N VAL A 122 16.03 12.71 4.87
CA VAL A 122 16.31 12.27 6.24
C VAL A 122 17.75 12.59 6.62
N ASP A 123 18.72 12.29 5.75
CA ASP A 123 20.15 12.56 6.00
C ASP A 123 20.41 14.05 6.20
N ALA A 124 19.80 14.90 5.36
CA ALA A 124 19.94 16.35 5.46
C ALA A 124 19.30 16.96 6.71
N MET A 125 18.22 16.35 7.21
CA MET A 125 17.40 16.98 8.24
C MET A 125 17.48 16.31 9.61
N GLN A 126 18.02 15.11 9.75
CA GLN A 126 18.03 14.33 11.00
C GLN A 126 18.80 15.01 12.14
N THR A 127 19.67 15.98 11.85
CA THR A 127 20.40 16.77 12.86
C THR A 127 19.54 17.92 13.46
N LEU A 128 18.41 18.24 12.83
CA LEU A 128 17.53 19.30 13.30
C LEU A 128 16.62 18.78 14.43
N ALA A 129 16.56 19.51 15.56
CA ALA A 129 15.70 19.12 16.69
C ALA A 129 14.22 18.96 16.29
N ALA A 130 13.72 19.80 15.37
CA ALA A 130 12.38 19.69 14.85
C ALA A 130 12.10 18.38 14.09
N PHE A 131 13.13 17.74 13.53
CA PHE A 131 12.99 16.46 12.83
C PHE A 131 12.50 15.36 13.77
N ASP A 132 13.09 15.25 14.95
CA ASP A 132 12.72 14.25 15.96
C ASP A 132 11.30 14.43 16.48
N TRP A 133 10.92 15.70 16.69
CA TRP A 133 9.59 16.00 17.17
C TRP A 133 8.49 15.52 16.19
N VAL A 134 8.76 15.59 14.89
CA VAL A 134 7.82 15.18 13.83
C VAL A 134 7.94 13.69 13.50
N ASN A 135 9.16 13.18 13.32
CA ASN A 135 9.44 11.88 12.71
C ASN A 135 9.84 10.81 13.72
N GLY A 136 10.35 11.21 14.88
CA GLY A 136 10.74 10.30 15.96
C GLY A 136 11.85 9.30 15.59
N PRO A 137 12.05 8.25 16.43
CA PRO A 137 13.10 7.25 16.22
C PRO A 137 12.98 6.51 14.87
N ALA A 138 11.75 6.18 14.43
CA ALA A 138 11.54 5.52 13.15
C ALA A 138 11.99 6.37 11.96
N GLY A 139 11.82 7.70 12.04
CA GLY A 139 12.28 8.61 10.99
C GLY A 139 13.80 8.61 10.83
N ARG A 140 14.55 8.60 11.93
CA ARG A 140 16.01 8.54 11.91
C ARG A 140 16.56 7.27 11.28
N GLN A 141 15.81 6.18 11.31
CA GLN A 141 16.22 4.91 10.74
C GLN A 141 16.12 4.86 9.20
N LEU A 142 15.53 5.90 8.56
CA LEU A 142 15.25 5.92 7.12
C LEU A 142 16.29 6.68 6.29
N GLY A 143 17.51 6.90 6.79
CA GLY A 143 18.61 7.50 6.03
C GLY A 143 19.13 6.60 4.91
N THR A 144 20.05 7.15 4.07
CA THR A 144 20.62 6.43 2.92
C THR A 144 21.89 5.64 3.27
N ASP A 145 22.45 5.82 4.47
CA ASP A 145 23.63 5.10 4.92
C ASP A 145 23.45 3.57 4.76
N PRO A 146 24.49 2.81 4.33
CA PRO A 146 24.42 1.35 4.22
C PRO A 146 23.98 0.65 5.51
N SER A 147 24.27 1.23 6.68
CA SER A 147 23.84 0.71 7.99
C SER A 147 22.40 1.09 8.37
N SER A 148 21.74 1.93 7.59
CA SER A 148 20.36 2.33 7.85
C SER A 148 19.39 1.16 7.75
N PHE A 149 18.25 1.27 8.39
CA PHE A 149 17.30 0.16 8.50
C PHE A 149 16.84 -0.38 7.13
N PRO A 150 16.43 0.43 6.12
CA PRO A 150 16.02 -0.06 4.81
C PRO A 150 17.13 -0.82 4.07
N ASN A 151 18.39 -0.37 4.20
CA ASN A 151 19.53 -0.92 3.48
C ASN A 151 20.04 -2.23 4.08
N ARG A 152 19.74 -2.52 5.34
CA ARG A 152 20.05 -3.80 6.00
C ARG A 152 18.99 -4.89 5.73
N LEU A 153 17.82 -4.54 5.19
CA LEU A 153 16.78 -5.51 4.86
C LEU A 153 17.18 -6.35 3.64
N PRO A 154 16.86 -7.64 3.63
CA PRO A 154 17.18 -8.52 2.51
C PRO A 154 16.46 -8.08 1.22
N LYS A 155 16.95 -8.61 0.09
CA LYS A 155 16.24 -8.52 -1.19
C LYS A 155 14.83 -9.11 -1.06
N VAL A 156 13.90 -8.58 -1.85
CA VAL A 156 12.51 -9.01 -1.85
C VAL A 156 12.38 -10.36 -2.58
N ASN A 157 11.61 -11.28 -2.00
CA ASN A 157 11.31 -12.60 -2.58
C ASN A 157 9.81 -12.89 -2.70
N PHE A 158 9.01 -11.83 -2.73
CA PHE A 158 7.55 -11.87 -2.88
C PHE A 158 7.09 -10.98 -4.05
N SER A 159 5.84 -11.13 -4.49
CA SER A 159 5.29 -10.30 -5.58
C SER A 159 5.14 -8.86 -5.12
N LEU A 160 6.08 -8.00 -5.53
CA LEU A 160 6.14 -6.58 -5.17
C LEU A 160 6.05 -5.68 -6.40
N GLY A 161 5.05 -4.78 -6.40
CA GLY A 161 5.00 -3.60 -7.26
C GLY A 161 5.31 -2.34 -6.48
N VAL A 162 6.07 -1.44 -7.08
CA VAL A 162 6.43 -0.14 -6.49
C VAL A 162 5.93 0.98 -7.39
N ILE A 163 5.24 1.96 -6.81
CA ILE A 163 4.88 3.21 -7.48
C ILE A 163 5.76 4.33 -6.93
N ALA A 164 6.54 4.97 -7.80
CA ALA A 164 7.35 6.14 -7.52
C ALA A 164 6.67 7.41 -8.04
N GLY A 165 6.79 8.51 -7.30
CA GLY A 165 6.30 9.82 -7.73
C GLY A 165 7.41 10.70 -8.29
N THR A 166 7.04 11.71 -9.10
CA THR A 166 7.97 12.68 -9.70
C THR A 166 7.55 14.13 -9.50
N VAL A 167 6.57 14.39 -8.63
CA VAL A 167 6.09 15.76 -8.35
C VAL A 167 6.43 16.13 -6.92
N SER A 168 7.25 17.17 -6.76
CA SER A 168 7.55 17.76 -5.47
C SER A 168 6.80 19.07 -5.28
N PHE A 169 6.11 19.21 -4.15
CA PHE A 169 5.54 20.49 -3.69
C PHE A 169 6.46 21.23 -2.72
N ASN A 170 7.61 20.65 -2.40
CA ASN A 170 8.61 21.28 -1.55
C ASN A 170 9.97 21.34 -2.26
N PRO A 171 10.23 22.41 -3.03
CA PRO A 171 11.47 22.55 -3.77
C PRO A 171 12.72 22.61 -2.88
N LEU A 172 12.56 22.94 -1.59
CA LEU A 172 13.66 22.91 -0.63
C LEU A 172 14.13 21.46 -0.36
N TYR A 173 13.19 20.52 -0.24
CA TYR A 173 13.53 19.11 -0.05
C TYR A 173 14.16 18.52 -1.31
N SER A 174 13.65 18.86 -2.48
CA SER A 174 14.21 18.39 -3.77
C SER A 174 15.64 18.84 -4.00
N LYS A 175 16.13 19.90 -3.32
CA LYS A 175 17.55 20.28 -3.39
C LYS A 175 18.50 19.27 -2.73
N PHE A 176 18.01 18.42 -1.86
CA PHE A 176 18.77 17.37 -1.20
C PHE A 176 18.66 16.01 -1.91
N ILE A 177 17.82 15.92 -2.94
CA ILE A 177 17.53 14.67 -3.63
C ILE A 177 18.09 14.75 -5.05
N ASP A 178 18.90 13.77 -5.42
CA ASP A 178 19.41 13.65 -6.77
C ASP A 178 18.40 13.00 -7.70
N GLY A 179 18.11 13.67 -8.84
CA GLY A 179 17.22 13.18 -9.88
C GLY A 179 15.73 13.41 -9.58
N PRO A 180 14.84 12.73 -10.31
CA PRO A 180 13.38 12.87 -10.13
C PRO A 180 12.93 12.37 -8.76
N ASP A 181 12.06 13.16 -8.09
CA ASP A 181 11.58 12.87 -6.74
C ASP A 181 10.12 13.26 -6.53
N ASP A 182 9.51 12.72 -5.48
CA ASP A 182 8.13 13.00 -5.06
C ASP A 182 8.02 14.07 -3.96
N GLY A 183 9.13 14.73 -3.62
CA GLY A 183 9.26 15.70 -2.53
C GLY A 183 9.81 15.11 -1.23
N LYS A 184 10.07 13.80 -1.17
CA LYS A 184 10.66 13.13 0.01
C LYS A 184 11.57 11.95 -0.34
N VAL A 185 11.32 11.27 -1.45
CA VAL A 185 12.07 10.07 -1.86
C VAL A 185 12.35 10.18 -3.35
N SER A 186 13.60 9.95 -3.75
CA SER A 186 13.97 9.88 -5.16
C SER A 186 13.36 8.63 -5.82
N VAL A 187 13.11 8.72 -7.14
CA VAL A 187 12.65 7.55 -7.91
C VAL A 187 13.61 6.38 -7.73
N GLU A 188 14.92 6.65 -7.67
CA GLU A 188 15.95 5.61 -7.49
C GLU A 188 15.87 4.99 -6.08
N SER A 189 15.68 5.80 -5.03
CA SER A 189 15.54 5.31 -3.66
C SER A 189 14.31 4.45 -3.42
N THR A 190 13.30 4.53 -4.29
CA THR A 190 12.13 3.64 -4.21
C THR A 190 12.42 2.21 -4.68
N ARG A 191 13.51 1.98 -5.43
CA ARG A 191 13.86 0.67 -5.98
C ARG A 191 14.37 -0.29 -4.91
N VAL A 192 14.12 -1.58 -5.13
CA VAL A 192 14.68 -2.65 -4.31
C VAL A 192 14.87 -3.92 -5.15
N ASP A 193 15.95 -4.65 -4.87
CA ASP A 193 16.24 -5.90 -5.57
C ASP A 193 15.16 -6.95 -5.30
N GLY A 194 14.71 -7.62 -6.37
CA GLY A 194 13.64 -8.61 -6.32
C GLY A 194 12.23 -8.05 -6.53
N MET A 195 12.04 -6.72 -6.61
CA MET A 195 10.75 -6.18 -7.01
C MET A 195 10.37 -6.65 -8.41
N ARG A 196 9.08 -6.94 -8.61
CA ARG A 196 8.56 -7.46 -9.86
C ARG A 196 8.28 -6.37 -10.89
N ASP A 197 7.81 -5.21 -10.41
CA ASP A 197 7.38 -4.12 -11.28
C ASP A 197 7.61 -2.76 -10.61
N HIS A 198 7.92 -1.73 -11.42
CA HIS A 198 8.20 -0.39 -10.96
C HIS A 198 7.55 0.64 -11.88
N LEU A 199 6.55 1.35 -11.38
CA LEU A 199 5.80 2.35 -12.13
C LEU A 199 6.13 3.75 -11.64
N ILE A 200 6.45 4.65 -12.58
CA ILE A 200 6.75 6.06 -12.29
C ILE A 200 5.55 6.89 -12.73
N LEU A 201 5.00 7.70 -11.82
CA LEU A 201 3.84 8.55 -12.09
C LEU A 201 4.08 10.01 -11.67
N PRO A 202 3.44 10.98 -12.33
CA PRO A 202 3.53 12.39 -11.95
C PRO A 202 2.63 12.69 -10.72
N VAL A 203 3.00 12.11 -9.60
CA VAL A 203 2.30 12.24 -8.29
C VAL A 203 3.28 12.64 -7.20
N SER A 204 2.78 13.30 -6.16
CA SER A 204 3.60 13.71 -5.01
C SER A 204 3.49 12.71 -3.85
N HIS A 205 4.54 12.66 -3.03
CA HIS A 205 4.63 11.79 -1.85
C HIS A 205 3.40 11.90 -0.95
N SER A 206 2.98 13.13 -0.69
CA SER A 206 1.93 13.41 0.29
C SER A 206 0.53 13.00 -0.12
N PHE A 207 0.26 12.90 -1.43
CA PHE A 207 -1.08 12.71 -1.96
C PHE A 207 -1.26 11.49 -2.86
N MET A 208 -0.20 10.70 -3.09
CA MET A 208 -0.26 9.56 -4.02
C MET A 208 -1.32 8.51 -3.63
N MET A 209 -1.56 8.27 -2.33
CA MET A 209 -2.58 7.31 -1.87
C MET A 209 -4.02 7.76 -2.18
N ASN A 210 -4.23 9.03 -2.48
CA ASN A 210 -5.53 9.61 -2.83
C ASN A 210 -5.68 9.88 -4.34
N ASN A 211 -4.62 9.66 -5.14
CA ASN A 211 -4.65 9.88 -6.57
C ASN A 211 -5.46 8.77 -7.27
N PRO A 212 -6.47 9.09 -8.10
CA PRO A 212 -7.32 8.10 -8.76
C PRO A 212 -6.55 7.12 -9.64
N LEU A 213 -5.50 7.57 -10.35
CA LEU A 213 -4.67 6.72 -11.19
C LEU A 213 -3.87 5.73 -10.33
N VAL A 214 -3.31 6.19 -9.20
CA VAL A 214 -2.61 5.31 -8.25
C VAL A 214 -3.57 4.26 -7.69
N ILE A 215 -4.80 4.64 -7.30
CA ILE A 215 -5.81 3.71 -6.81
C ILE A 215 -6.17 2.67 -7.87
N ALA A 216 -6.32 3.08 -9.13
CA ALA A 216 -6.61 2.18 -10.24
C ALA A 216 -5.45 1.21 -10.51
N GLN A 217 -4.21 1.70 -10.51
CA GLN A 217 -3.00 0.88 -10.65
C GLN A 217 -2.83 -0.13 -9.52
N VAL A 218 -3.08 0.30 -8.27
CA VAL A 218 -3.11 -0.61 -7.11
C VAL A 218 -4.15 -1.71 -7.32
N SER A 219 -5.37 -1.34 -7.70
CA SER A 219 -6.46 -2.30 -7.95
C SER A 219 -6.11 -3.29 -9.06
N HIS A 220 -5.46 -2.83 -10.12
CA HIS A 220 -4.99 -3.68 -11.21
C HIS A 220 -3.90 -4.65 -10.72
N TYR A 221 -2.89 -4.13 -10.02
CA TYR A 221 -1.78 -4.94 -9.50
C TYR A 221 -2.25 -6.03 -8.52
N LEU A 222 -3.17 -5.71 -7.62
CA LEU A 222 -3.72 -6.69 -6.67
C LEU A 222 -4.42 -7.87 -7.37
N LYS A 223 -4.93 -7.68 -8.59
CA LYS A 223 -5.60 -8.72 -9.39
C LYS A 223 -4.63 -9.51 -10.26
N THR A 224 -3.64 -8.84 -10.86
CA THR A 224 -2.81 -9.40 -11.94
C THR A 224 -1.35 -9.63 -11.56
N GLY A 225 -0.85 -8.94 -10.54
CA GLY A 225 0.56 -8.93 -10.14
C GLY A 225 1.46 -8.10 -11.06
N ALA A 226 0.90 -7.20 -11.88
CA ALA A 226 1.61 -6.25 -12.72
C ALA A 226 0.85 -4.92 -12.79
N PHE A 227 1.56 -3.81 -13.08
CA PHE A 227 0.91 -2.55 -13.41
C PHE A 227 0.47 -2.52 -14.88
N ASP A 228 -0.53 -1.71 -15.19
CA ASP A 228 -0.97 -1.48 -16.57
C ASP A 228 -0.38 -0.16 -17.10
N ALA A 229 0.64 -0.28 -17.95
CA ALA A 229 1.30 0.87 -18.57
C ALA A 229 0.38 1.71 -19.48
N LYS A 230 -0.75 1.15 -19.91
CA LYS A 230 -1.74 1.86 -20.76
C LYS A 230 -2.74 2.66 -19.93
N LEU A 231 -2.91 2.32 -18.65
CA LEU A 231 -3.86 3.01 -17.78
C LEU A 231 -3.44 4.46 -17.54
N SER A 232 -4.28 5.38 -17.93
CA SER A 232 -4.06 6.82 -17.80
C SER A 232 -5.21 7.48 -17.03
N LEU A 233 -5.02 8.73 -16.56
CA LEU A 233 -6.08 9.50 -15.92
C LEU A 233 -7.31 9.69 -16.84
N ARG A 234 -7.13 9.65 -18.16
CA ARG A 234 -8.25 9.76 -19.13
C ARG A 234 -9.09 8.49 -19.17
N GLU A 235 -8.48 7.34 -18.88
CA GLU A 235 -9.13 6.02 -18.89
C GLU A 235 -9.69 5.64 -17.51
N VAL A 236 -9.17 6.25 -16.44
CA VAL A 236 -9.82 6.20 -15.13
C VAL A 236 -11.11 7.00 -15.25
N SER A 237 -12.18 6.32 -15.71
CA SER A 237 -13.43 6.97 -16.07
C SER A 237 -13.99 7.79 -14.92
N LEU A 238 -14.58 8.93 -15.26
CA LEU A 238 -15.34 9.78 -14.32
C LEU A 238 -16.34 8.94 -13.52
N ASP A 239 -16.90 7.88 -14.12
CA ASP A 239 -17.80 6.91 -13.47
C ASP A 239 -17.12 6.10 -12.35
N ALA A 240 -15.85 5.74 -12.48
CA ALA A 240 -15.10 5.06 -11.42
C ALA A 240 -14.85 6.02 -10.25
N ILE A 241 -14.52 7.28 -10.54
CA ILE A 241 -14.38 8.32 -9.52
C ILE A 241 -15.74 8.62 -8.87
N LEU A 242 -16.79 8.73 -9.65
CA LEU A 242 -18.14 8.97 -9.15
C LEU A 242 -18.68 7.78 -8.35
N LYS A 243 -18.38 6.54 -8.73
CA LYS A 243 -18.66 5.35 -7.90
C LYS A 243 -17.93 5.40 -6.57
N LEU A 244 -16.65 5.77 -6.58
CA LEU A 244 -15.86 5.97 -5.37
C LEU A 244 -16.49 7.01 -4.43
N LEU A 245 -17.00 8.11 -4.97
CA LEU A 245 -17.62 9.19 -4.21
C LEU A 245 -19.07 8.84 -3.77
N ARG A 246 -19.82 8.05 -4.54
CA ARG A 246 -21.20 7.65 -4.24
C ARG A 246 -21.32 6.54 -3.20
N LEU A 247 -20.27 5.77 -2.94
CA LEU A 247 -20.24 4.81 -1.84
C LEU A 247 -20.07 5.56 -0.50
N GLY A 248 -21.02 6.44 -0.13
CA GLY A 248 -21.04 7.23 1.11
C GLY A 248 -20.98 6.37 2.38
N PRO A 249 -20.58 6.94 3.54
CA PRO A 249 -20.71 6.26 4.83
C PRO A 249 -22.21 6.16 5.14
N GLY A 250 -22.85 5.01 4.86
CA GLY A 250 -24.25 4.81 5.19
C GLY A 250 -25.13 4.25 4.07
N GLY A 251 -24.78 3.11 3.53
CA GLY A 251 -25.76 2.20 2.97
C GLY A 251 -26.44 1.46 4.13
N SER A 252 -27.34 2.11 4.84
CA SER A 252 -28.28 1.40 5.72
C SER A 252 -29.06 0.43 4.85
N HIS A 253 -28.92 -0.86 5.09
CA HIS A 253 -29.95 -1.82 4.72
C HIS A 253 -31.28 -1.29 5.31
N ARG A 254 -32.20 -0.90 4.46
CA ARG A 254 -33.63 -0.87 4.82
C ARG A 254 -34.19 -2.28 4.66
N PRO A 255 -35.09 -2.68 5.53
CA PRO A 255 -35.63 -4.01 5.67
C PRO A 255 -36.37 -4.48 4.43
#